data_b44218fa92da18c0679dd69da939426d
#
_entry.id   b44218fa92da18c0679dd69da939426d
#
_cell.length_a   1.000
_cell.length_b   1.000
_cell.length_c   1.000
_cell.angle_alpha   90.00
_cell.angle_beta   90.00
_cell.angle_gamma   90.00
#
_symmetry.space_group_name_H-M   'P 1'
#
loop_
_entity.id
_entity.type
_entity.pdbx_description
1 polymer ?
#
loop_
_entity_poly.entity_id
_entity_poly.type
_entity_poly.pdbx_seq_one_letter_code
_entity_poly.pdbx_strand_id
1 'polypeptide(L)'
;MVAETDLGGAVIFFMVFVMMLYLATGKHSILIGGGLGGSVLAVVGYMLLKNHFSHVTMRIDAWLNPIEYIDGSGYQVAQSLFAIGSGGFEGTGLCQGLPTSIPVVSSDFIFAAICEELGVIFGLCLLLMYLSCFIYFINISMKIRDAFYKNVAFGFTICFIFQIFLNVGGVVKFIPSTGVTLPLVSYGVSSVVSTLIIFGIIQGICVLENSGVDKNVRQESISREEWPETPVAVRGQSNSGEKQRKQKKPVQRKAKTGYDRKETNSDEFWGE
;
A
#
# COMPACT_ATOMS: atom_id res chain seq x y z
N MET A 1 1.71 -31.09 16.00
CA MET A 1 1.66 -29.99 15.03
C MET A 1 1.01 -28.82 15.77
N VAL A 2 1.81 -28.03 16.44
CA VAL A 2 1.33 -26.85 17.19
C VAL A 2 0.99 -25.84 16.11
N ALA A 3 -0.29 -25.48 15.98
CA ALA A 3 -0.69 -24.34 15.18
C ALA A 3 -0.10 -23.08 15.86
N GLU A 4 1.03 -22.61 15.40
CA GLU A 4 1.51 -21.29 15.74
C GLU A 4 0.47 -20.32 15.20
N THR A 5 -0.30 -19.73 16.10
CA THR A 5 -1.24 -18.69 15.76
C THR A 5 -0.43 -17.45 15.41
N ASP A 6 -0.10 -17.30 14.12
CA ASP A 6 0.56 -16.10 13.58
C ASP A 6 -0.45 -14.94 13.56
N LEU A 7 -0.60 -14.30 14.71
CA LEU A 7 -1.45 -13.12 14.86
C LEU A 7 -0.96 -11.95 14.01
N GLY A 8 0.35 -11.81 13.84
CA GLY A 8 0.94 -10.74 13.05
C GLY A 8 0.54 -10.83 11.58
N GLY A 9 0.73 -12.01 10.99
CA GLY A 9 0.30 -12.29 9.62
C GLY A 9 -1.20 -12.11 9.44
N ALA A 10 -2.03 -12.61 10.37
CA ALA A 10 -3.48 -12.45 10.30
C ALA A 10 -3.92 -10.97 10.29
N VAL A 11 -3.31 -10.13 11.14
CA VAL A 11 -3.59 -8.69 11.18
C VAL A 11 -3.17 -8.01 9.88
N ILE A 12 -1.99 -8.35 9.32
CA ILE A 12 -1.53 -7.80 8.04
C ILE A 12 -2.52 -8.17 6.93
N PHE A 13 -2.91 -9.44 6.80
CA PHE A 13 -3.87 -9.87 5.79
C PHE A 13 -5.21 -9.15 5.92
N PHE A 14 -5.72 -9.01 7.14
CA PHE A 14 -6.96 -8.28 7.40
C PHE A 14 -6.86 -6.82 6.98
N MET A 15 -5.78 -6.13 7.35
CA MET A 15 -5.56 -4.72 7.00
C MET A 15 -5.40 -4.54 5.50
N VAL A 16 -4.65 -5.41 4.82
CA VAL A 16 -4.52 -5.39 3.35
C VAL A 16 -5.88 -5.61 2.70
N PHE A 17 -6.67 -6.58 3.19
CA PHE A 17 -8.01 -6.84 2.66
C PHE A 17 -8.93 -5.62 2.78
N VAL A 18 -9.00 -4.97 3.94
CA VAL A 18 -9.83 -3.78 4.17
C VAL A 18 -9.40 -2.63 3.25
N MET A 19 -8.09 -2.41 3.12
CA MET A 19 -7.56 -1.35 2.26
C MET A 19 -7.80 -1.62 0.78
N MET A 20 -7.66 -2.88 0.33
CA MET A 20 -7.96 -3.28 -1.05
C MET A 20 -9.46 -3.14 -1.35
N LEU A 21 -10.32 -3.50 -0.40
CA LEU A 21 -11.76 -3.31 -0.54
C LEU A 21 -12.14 -1.82 -0.61
N TYR A 22 -11.46 -0.98 0.16
CA TYR A 22 -11.60 0.47 0.07
C TYR A 22 -11.18 1.00 -1.31
N LEU A 23 -10.03 0.57 -1.82
CA LEU A 23 -9.55 0.98 -3.16
C LEU A 23 -10.50 0.55 -4.28
N ALA A 24 -11.08 -0.65 -4.16
CA ALA A 24 -12.01 -1.18 -5.16
C ALA A 24 -13.36 -0.45 -5.17
N THR A 25 -13.82 0.07 -4.03
CA THR A 25 -15.16 0.65 -3.89
C THR A 25 -15.19 2.18 -3.80
N GLY A 26 -14.06 2.79 -3.38
CA GLY A 26 -13.94 4.24 -3.15
C GLY A 26 -14.75 4.78 -1.97
N LYS A 27 -15.37 3.90 -1.15
CA LYS A 27 -16.24 4.31 -0.05
C LYS A 27 -15.48 4.35 1.28
N HIS A 28 -15.33 5.54 1.87
CA HIS A 28 -14.69 5.72 3.19
C HIS A 28 -15.37 4.93 4.33
N SER A 29 -16.67 4.63 4.19
CA SER A 29 -17.42 3.81 5.15
C SER A 29 -16.79 2.42 5.36
N ILE A 30 -16.04 1.90 4.39
CA ILE A 30 -15.37 0.60 4.49
C ILE A 30 -14.17 0.67 5.44
N LEU A 31 -13.41 1.76 5.44
CA LEU A 31 -12.32 1.96 6.39
C LEU A 31 -12.86 2.06 7.83
N ILE A 32 -13.93 2.83 8.01
CA ILE A 32 -14.58 2.98 9.32
C ILE A 32 -15.21 1.65 9.75
N GLY A 33 -15.98 1.01 8.86
CA GLY A 33 -16.62 -0.27 9.15
C GLY A 33 -15.62 -1.41 9.36
N GLY A 34 -14.54 -1.46 8.58
CA GLY A 34 -13.45 -2.41 8.74
C GLY A 34 -12.70 -2.19 10.05
N GLY A 35 -12.35 -0.94 10.37
CA GLY A 35 -11.68 -0.60 11.63
C GLY A 35 -12.55 -0.94 12.86
N LEU A 36 -13.81 -0.50 12.88
CA LEU A 36 -14.74 -0.81 13.97
C LEU A 36 -15.06 -2.31 14.03
N GLY A 37 -15.36 -2.94 12.91
CA GLY A 37 -15.65 -4.38 12.84
C GLY A 37 -14.46 -5.22 13.27
N GLY A 38 -13.26 -4.87 12.84
CA GLY A 38 -12.02 -5.51 13.25
C GLY A 38 -11.74 -5.35 14.75
N SER A 39 -11.96 -4.16 15.31
CA SER A 39 -11.80 -3.92 16.74
C SER A 39 -12.81 -4.71 17.58
N VAL A 40 -14.08 -4.72 17.16
CA VAL A 40 -15.13 -5.53 17.81
C VAL A 40 -14.79 -7.02 17.73
N LEU A 41 -14.36 -7.51 16.55
CA LEU A 41 -13.98 -8.90 16.37
C LEU A 41 -12.78 -9.28 17.24
N ALA A 42 -11.80 -8.39 17.37
CA ALA A 42 -10.63 -8.59 18.23
C ALA A 42 -11.02 -8.67 19.70
N VAL A 43 -11.90 -7.77 20.18
CA VAL A 43 -12.37 -7.76 21.58
C VAL A 43 -13.23 -9.00 21.89
N VAL A 44 -14.18 -9.31 21.01
CA VAL A 44 -15.05 -10.49 21.15
C VAL A 44 -14.23 -11.77 21.06
N GLY A 45 -13.32 -11.85 20.08
CA GLY A 45 -12.40 -12.97 19.94
C GLY A 45 -11.54 -13.16 21.19
N TYR A 46 -10.99 -12.08 21.74
CA TYR A 46 -10.24 -12.13 23.00
C TYR A 46 -11.13 -12.64 24.16
N MET A 47 -12.36 -12.12 24.34
CA MET A 47 -13.25 -12.53 25.41
C MET A 47 -13.67 -13.99 25.33
N LEU A 48 -13.95 -14.47 24.12
CA LEU A 48 -14.39 -15.87 23.90
C LEU A 48 -13.23 -16.87 23.98
N LEU A 49 -12.06 -16.47 23.54
CA LEU A 49 -10.94 -17.38 23.31
C LEU A 49 -9.82 -17.23 24.37
N LYS A 50 -9.93 -16.29 25.30
CA LYS A 50 -8.91 -16.07 26.35
C LYS A 50 -8.56 -17.34 27.14
N ASN A 51 -9.49 -18.27 27.31
CA ASN A 51 -9.28 -19.53 28.01
C ASN A 51 -8.65 -20.63 27.11
N HIS A 52 -8.68 -20.46 25.79
CA HIS A 52 -8.14 -21.41 24.82
C HIS A 52 -6.77 -20.97 24.26
N PHE A 53 -6.50 -19.67 24.20
CA PHE A 53 -5.27 -19.09 23.65
C PHE A 53 -4.48 -18.37 24.74
N SER A 54 -3.82 -19.12 25.60
CA SER A 54 -2.93 -18.58 26.65
C SER A 54 -1.84 -17.65 26.09
N HIS A 55 -1.31 -17.91 24.89
CA HIS A 55 -0.30 -17.09 24.23
C HIS A 55 -0.79 -15.68 23.91
N VAL A 56 -2.08 -15.51 23.52
CA VAL A 56 -2.65 -14.17 23.23
C VAL A 56 -2.80 -13.38 24.53
N THR A 57 -3.29 -14.01 25.57
CA THR A 57 -3.44 -13.39 26.88
C THR A 57 -2.08 -12.95 27.44
N MET A 58 -1.06 -13.83 27.37
CA MET A 58 0.30 -13.50 27.79
C MET A 58 0.89 -12.29 27.04
N ARG A 59 0.64 -12.17 25.72
CA ARG A 59 1.11 -11.01 24.94
C ARG A 59 0.39 -9.72 25.32
N ILE A 60 -0.90 -9.78 25.65
CA ILE A 60 -1.67 -8.62 26.11
C ILE A 60 -1.23 -8.19 27.51
N ASP A 61 -1.03 -9.14 28.43
CA ASP A 61 -0.56 -8.87 29.77
C ASP A 61 0.86 -8.27 29.75
N ALA A 62 1.75 -8.85 28.94
CA ALA A 62 3.10 -8.32 28.68
C ALA A 62 3.08 -6.91 28.08
N TRP A 63 2.10 -6.61 27.24
CA TRP A 63 1.94 -5.28 26.67
C TRP A 63 1.40 -4.26 27.67
N LEU A 64 0.40 -4.64 28.46
CA LEU A 64 -0.19 -3.72 29.45
C LEU A 64 0.79 -3.40 30.59
N ASN A 65 1.36 -4.44 31.20
CA ASN A 65 2.21 -4.33 32.41
C ASN A 65 3.54 -5.11 32.25
N PRO A 66 4.45 -4.69 31.34
CA PRO A 66 5.66 -5.46 31.06
C PRO A 66 6.60 -5.59 32.28
N ILE A 67 6.59 -4.63 33.20
CA ILE A 67 7.42 -4.64 34.40
C ILE A 67 6.88 -5.62 35.43
N GLU A 68 5.56 -5.75 35.54
CA GLU A 68 4.93 -6.70 36.47
C GLU A 68 5.19 -8.16 36.07
N TYR A 69 5.26 -8.40 34.73
CA TYR A 69 5.52 -9.73 34.15
C TYR A 69 6.98 -9.88 33.68
N ILE A 70 7.91 -9.14 34.24
CA ILE A 70 9.31 -9.10 33.77
C ILE A 70 10.02 -10.46 33.88
N ASP A 71 9.64 -11.30 34.89
CA ASP A 71 10.21 -12.64 35.04
C ASP A 71 9.62 -13.68 34.06
N GLY A 72 8.79 -13.24 33.10
CA GLY A 72 8.11 -14.11 32.17
C GLY A 72 7.82 -13.46 30.78
N SER A 73 6.53 -13.40 30.46
CA SER A 73 6.09 -12.92 29.14
C SER A 73 6.41 -11.46 28.85
N GLY A 74 6.54 -10.61 29.88
CA GLY A 74 6.86 -9.19 29.78
C GLY A 74 8.34 -8.89 29.57
N TYR A 75 9.23 -9.86 29.78
CA TYR A 75 10.68 -9.68 29.74
C TYR A 75 11.17 -9.02 28.44
N GLN A 76 10.74 -9.54 27.29
CA GLN A 76 11.17 -9.02 25.98
C GLN A 76 10.79 -7.56 25.78
N VAL A 77 9.54 -7.20 26.11
CA VAL A 77 9.03 -5.83 25.96
C VAL A 77 9.70 -4.89 26.96
N ALA A 78 9.88 -5.33 28.23
CA ALA A 78 10.58 -4.53 29.23
C ALA A 78 12.03 -4.26 28.83
N GLN A 79 12.77 -5.28 28.40
CA GLN A 79 14.16 -5.14 27.95
C GLN A 79 14.27 -4.26 26.71
N SER A 80 13.34 -4.34 25.75
CA SER A 80 13.32 -3.46 24.59
C SER A 80 13.14 -1.99 24.96
N LEU A 81 12.29 -1.70 25.95
CA LEU A 81 12.11 -0.33 26.46
C LEU A 81 13.35 0.16 27.22
N PHE A 82 14.01 -0.70 28.00
CA PHE A 82 15.26 -0.36 28.67
C PHE A 82 16.38 -0.09 27.67
N ALA A 83 16.50 -0.91 26.62
CA ALA A 83 17.48 -0.73 25.56
C ALA A 83 17.29 0.62 24.84
N ILE A 84 16.06 0.96 24.45
CA ILE A 84 15.75 2.27 23.85
C ILE A 84 16.07 3.41 24.81
N GLY A 85 15.73 3.24 26.11
CA GLY A 85 15.99 4.23 27.16
C GLY A 85 17.47 4.44 27.43
N SER A 86 18.28 3.37 27.46
CA SER A 86 19.73 3.42 27.69
C SER A 86 20.49 4.03 26.52
N GLY A 87 20.02 3.79 25.28
CA GLY A 87 20.63 4.36 24.08
C GLY A 87 20.47 5.88 23.98
N GLY A 88 19.38 6.43 24.54
CA GLY A 88 19.12 7.87 24.47
C GLY A 88 19.09 8.40 23.05
N PHE A 89 19.55 9.65 22.85
CA PHE A 89 19.55 10.29 21.53
C PHE A 89 20.71 9.82 20.64
N GLU A 90 21.91 9.66 21.18
CA GLU A 90 23.15 9.42 20.44
C GLU A 90 23.54 7.94 20.39
N GLY A 91 22.94 7.09 21.20
CA GLY A 91 23.28 5.69 21.34
C GLY A 91 24.45 5.45 22.33
N THR A 92 24.59 4.19 22.74
CA THR A 92 25.71 3.76 23.61
C THR A 92 27.00 3.54 22.82
N GLY A 93 26.91 3.43 21.50
CA GLY A 93 27.99 3.09 20.58
C GLY A 93 27.90 1.65 20.09
N LEU A 94 28.44 1.41 18.90
CA LEU A 94 28.45 0.08 18.26
C LEU A 94 29.16 -0.94 19.15
N CYS A 95 28.49 -2.06 19.41
CA CYS A 95 28.96 -3.14 20.27
C CYS A 95 29.21 -2.73 21.73
N GLN A 96 28.71 -1.60 22.21
CA GLN A 96 28.82 -1.15 23.60
C GLN A 96 27.52 -1.32 24.37
N GLY A 97 26.40 -1.56 23.69
CA GLY A 97 25.14 -1.97 24.29
C GLY A 97 25.13 -3.43 24.70
N LEU A 98 24.04 -3.86 25.29
CA LEU A 98 23.77 -5.25 25.62
C LEU A 98 22.51 -5.78 24.91
N PRO A 99 22.42 -5.63 23.58
CA PRO A 99 21.20 -6.01 22.85
C PRO A 99 20.90 -7.52 22.98
N THR A 100 21.92 -8.34 23.24
CA THR A 100 21.79 -9.79 23.48
C THR A 100 20.98 -10.13 24.75
N SER A 101 20.73 -9.16 25.63
CA SER A 101 19.84 -9.33 26.78
C SER A 101 18.38 -9.49 26.36
N ILE A 102 18.03 -9.02 25.15
CA ILE A 102 16.67 -9.13 24.61
C ILE A 102 16.57 -10.47 23.86
N PRO A 103 15.73 -11.42 24.29
CA PRO A 103 15.51 -12.64 23.53
C PRO A 103 14.97 -12.33 22.12
N VAL A 104 15.48 -13.05 21.11
CA VAL A 104 15.06 -12.89 19.70
C VAL A 104 15.29 -11.46 19.15
N VAL A 105 16.26 -10.75 19.70
CA VAL A 105 16.57 -9.36 19.31
C VAL A 105 16.81 -9.20 17.82
N SER A 106 17.47 -10.17 17.19
CA SER A 106 17.84 -10.10 15.77
C SER A 106 16.64 -10.17 14.81
N SER A 107 15.50 -10.69 15.24
CA SER A 107 14.29 -10.78 14.40
C SER A 107 13.27 -9.69 14.71
N ASP A 108 12.60 -9.81 15.86
CA ASP A 108 11.40 -9.02 16.16
C ASP A 108 11.73 -7.71 16.88
N PHE A 109 12.83 -7.66 17.63
CA PHE A 109 13.22 -6.52 18.46
C PHE A 109 14.49 -5.80 17.96
N ILE A 110 14.88 -6.02 16.70
CA ILE A 110 16.08 -5.39 16.13
C ILE A 110 16.03 -3.86 16.19
N PHE A 111 14.84 -3.26 16.11
CA PHE A 111 14.68 -1.81 16.20
C PHE A 111 15.11 -1.29 17.58
N ALA A 112 14.86 -2.05 18.68
CA ALA A 112 15.33 -1.69 20.00
C ALA A 112 16.88 -1.72 20.10
N ALA A 113 17.52 -2.74 19.53
CA ALA A 113 18.98 -2.82 19.47
C ALA A 113 19.61 -1.68 18.66
N ILE A 114 18.99 -1.30 17.55
CA ILE A 114 19.42 -0.14 16.76
C ILE A 114 19.32 1.15 17.59
N CYS A 115 18.23 1.34 18.32
CA CYS A 115 18.06 2.51 19.17
C CYS A 115 19.03 2.50 20.36
N GLU A 116 19.39 1.33 20.90
CA GLU A 116 20.37 1.20 21.99
C GLU A 116 21.78 1.59 21.54
N GLU A 117 22.24 1.02 20.42
CA GLU A 117 23.61 1.22 19.97
C GLU A 117 23.81 2.53 19.18
N LEU A 118 22.88 2.89 18.29
CA LEU A 118 22.99 4.04 17.38
C LEU A 118 22.14 5.23 17.80
N GLY A 119 21.32 5.06 18.83
CA GLY A 119 20.44 6.12 19.35
C GLY A 119 19.09 6.24 18.64
N VAL A 120 18.18 6.94 19.31
CA VAL A 120 16.81 7.18 18.82
C VAL A 120 16.83 8.05 17.54
N ILE A 121 17.82 8.94 17.39
CA ILE A 121 17.97 9.76 16.17
C ILE A 121 18.16 8.85 14.95
N PHE A 122 19.02 7.85 15.05
CA PHE A 122 19.23 6.91 13.94
C PHE A 122 17.98 6.05 13.68
N GLY A 123 17.31 5.59 14.74
CA GLY A 123 16.02 4.90 14.64
C GLY A 123 14.98 5.74 13.89
N LEU A 124 14.90 7.04 14.19
CA LEU A 124 14.01 7.97 13.50
C LEU A 124 14.40 8.14 12.01
N CYS A 125 15.68 8.28 11.70
CA CYS A 125 16.17 8.33 10.32
C CYS A 125 15.79 7.06 9.54
N LEU A 126 15.89 5.90 10.16
CA LEU A 126 15.46 4.63 9.58
C LEU A 126 13.95 4.64 9.27
N LEU A 127 13.11 5.13 10.20
CA LEU A 127 11.67 5.28 9.97
C LEU A 127 11.35 6.25 8.84
N LEU A 128 12.07 7.38 8.76
CA LEU A 128 11.92 8.34 7.65
C LEU A 128 12.32 7.73 6.31
N MET A 129 13.34 6.87 6.29
CA MET A 129 13.72 6.12 5.09
C MET A 129 12.59 5.18 4.65
N TYR A 130 11.99 4.41 5.56
CA TYR A 130 10.84 3.57 5.25
C TYR A 130 9.63 4.38 4.76
N LEU A 131 9.37 5.53 5.39
CA LEU A 131 8.29 6.43 4.97
C LEU A 131 8.54 6.97 3.56
N SER A 132 9.78 7.32 3.23
CA SER A 132 10.13 7.77 1.87
C SER A 132 9.94 6.67 0.83
N CYS A 133 10.32 5.43 1.13
CA CYS A 133 10.04 4.27 0.28
C CYS A 133 8.54 4.05 0.08
N PHE A 134 7.76 4.15 1.15
CA PHE A 134 6.30 4.03 1.09
C PHE A 134 5.67 5.10 0.19
N ILE A 135 6.04 6.38 0.37
CA ILE A 135 5.57 7.48 -0.47
C ILE A 135 5.97 7.26 -1.93
N TYR A 136 7.19 6.78 -2.18
CA TYR A 136 7.66 6.47 -3.52
C TYR A 136 6.83 5.37 -4.18
N PHE A 137 6.55 4.27 -3.47
CA PHE A 137 5.73 3.17 -3.99
C PHE A 137 4.28 3.58 -4.24
N ILE A 138 3.69 4.39 -3.37
CA ILE A 138 2.36 4.97 -3.61
C ILE A 138 2.37 5.82 -4.89
N ASN A 139 3.34 6.69 -5.05
CA ASN A 139 3.45 7.56 -6.22
C ASN A 139 3.61 6.75 -7.52
N ILE A 140 4.38 5.66 -7.50
CA ILE A 140 4.47 4.72 -8.64
C ILE A 140 3.11 4.09 -8.90
N SER A 141 2.48 3.52 -7.87
CA SER A 141 1.19 2.84 -7.99
C SER A 141 0.10 3.75 -8.57
N MET A 142 0.12 5.05 -8.21
CA MET A 142 -0.83 6.04 -8.73
C MET A 142 -0.67 6.31 -10.23
N LYS A 143 0.53 6.16 -10.79
CA LYS A 143 0.83 6.40 -12.20
C LYS A 143 0.46 5.24 -13.11
N ILE A 144 0.23 4.05 -12.57
CA ILE A 144 -0.13 2.85 -13.32
C ILE A 144 -1.53 3.01 -13.90
N ARG A 145 -1.69 2.79 -15.21
CA ARG A 145 -2.96 2.91 -15.94
C ARG A 145 -3.82 1.67 -15.81
N ASP A 146 -3.20 0.50 -15.85
CA ASP A 146 -3.91 -0.77 -15.72
C ASP A 146 -4.39 -0.99 -14.29
N ALA A 147 -5.70 -1.21 -14.10
CA ALA A 147 -6.32 -1.34 -12.80
C ALA A 147 -5.81 -2.56 -12.01
N PHE A 148 -5.48 -3.66 -12.70
CA PHE A 148 -4.97 -4.86 -12.06
C PHE A 148 -3.58 -4.62 -11.44
N TYR A 149 -2.63 -4.15 -12.25
CA TYR A 149 -1.27 -3.87 -11.80
C TYR A 149 -1.22 -2.75 -10.76
N LYS A 150 -2.07 -1.74 -10.88
CA LYS A 150 -2.26 -0.69 -9.89
C LYS A 150 -2.66 -1.26 -8.53
N ASN A 151 -3.68 -2.12 -8.49
CA ASN A 151 -4.15 -2.73 -7.26
C ASN A 151 -3.09 -3.65 -6.64
N VAL A 152 -2.37 -4.43 -7.44
CA VAL A 152 -1.26 -5.28 -6.97
C VAL A 152 -0.17 -4.43 -6.32
N ALA A 153 0.28 -3.35 -6.98
CA ALA A 153 1.30 -2.46 -6.45
C ALA A 153 0.85 -1.78 -5.14
N PHE A 154 -0.41 -1.32 -5.06
CA PHE A 154 -0.98 -0.79 -3.82
C PHE A 154 -1.03 -1.84 -2.71
N GLY A 155 -1.49 -3.06 -3.00
CA GLY A 155 -1.57 -4.14 -2.02
C GLY A 155 -0.21 -4.44 -1.39
N PHE A 156 0.83 -4.56 -2.20
CA PHE A 156 2.20 -4.76 -1.72
C PHE A 156 2.74 -3.57 -0.93
N THR A 157 2.45 -2.36 -1.36
CA THR A 157 2.85 -1.14 -0.64
C THR A 157 2.19 -1.06 0.74
N ILE A 158 0.92 -1.42 0.84
CA ILE A 158 0.17 -1.46 2.10
C ILE A 158 0.72 -2.56 3.00
N CYS A 159 0.98 -3.76 2.47
CA CYS A 159 1.60 -4.86 3.22
C CYS A 159 2.94 -4.43 3.84
N PHE A 160 3.79 -3.79 3.06
CA PHE A 160 5.09 -3.29 3.49
C PHE A 160 4.99 -2.29 4.66
N ILE A 161 4.13 -1.27 4.56
CA ILE A 161 4.02 -0.27 5.63
C ILE A 161 3.38 -0.84 6.91
N PHE A 162 2.39 -1.72 6.78
CA PHE A 162 1.78 -2.37 7.95
C PHE A 162 2.76 -3.30 8.66
N GLN A 163 3.61 -4.00 7.94
CA GLN A 163 4.67 -4.83 8.54
C GLN A 163 5.61 -3.99 9.40
N ILE A 164 6.06 -2.84 8.89
CA ILE A 164 6.91 -1.89 9.64
C ILE A 164 6.16 -1.35 10.86
N PHE A 165 4.91 -0.93 10.69
CA PHE A 165 4.08 -0.39 11.77
C PHE A 165 3.87 -1.40 12.90
N LEU A 166 3.59 -2.67 12.57
CA LEU A 166 3.40 -3.73 13.56
C LEU A 166 4.69 -4.07 14.31
N ASN A 167 5.83 -4.12 13.61
CA ASN A 167 7.13 -4.37 14.25
C ASN A 167 7.48 -3.24 15.19
N VAL A 168 7.63 -2.02 14.68
CA VAL A 168 8.05 -0.86 15.47
C VAL A 168 7.04 -0.55 16.58
N GLY A 169 5.74 -0.59 16.27
CA GLY A 169 4.68 -0.38 17.25
C GLY A 169 4.72 -1.40 18.41
N GLY A 170 5.07 -2.66 18.13
CA GLY A 170 5.28 -3.70 19.14
C GLY A 170 6.50 -3.42 20.01
N VAL A 171 7.61 -3.00 19.41
CA VAL A 171 8.87 -2.71 20.11
C VAL A 171 8.75 -1.50 21.04
N VAL A 172 8.07 -0.42 20.61
CA VAL A 172 7.86 0.79 21.41
C VAL A 172 6.64 0.72 22.36
N LYS A 173 6.04 -0.48 22.50
CA LYS A 173 4.85 -0.68 23.35
C LYS A 173 3.61 0.11 22.91
N PHE A 174 3.51 0.50 21.64
CA PHE A 174 2.30 1.14 21.11
C PHE A 174 1.17 0.13 20.87
N ILE A 175 1.51 -1.08 20.42
CA ILE A 175 0.61 -2.21 20.22
C ILE A 175 1.20 -3.47 20.86
N PRO A 176 0.40 -4.52 21.11
CA PRO A 176 0.93 -5.81 21.56
C PRO A 176 1.95 -6.35 20.54
N SER A 177 3.05 -6.93 21.04
CA SER A 177 4.06 -7.55 20.16
C SER A 177 3.45 -8.67 19.33
N THR A 178 3.57 -8.58 17.99
CA THR A 178 2.98 -9.52 17.04
C THR A 178 3.95 -10.55 16.49
N GLY A 179 5.25 -10.41 16.76
CA GLY A 179 6.27 -11.33 16.24
C GLY A 179 6.59 -11.11 14.74
N VAL A 180 6.24 -9.94 14.20
CA VAL A 180 6.51 -9.59 12.80
C VAL A 180 7.90 -8.97 12.70
N THR A 181 8.69 -9.42 11.72
CA THR A 181 10.05 -8.93 11.46
C THR A 181 10.05 -7.57 10.77
N LEU A 182 11.09 -6.75 11.01
CA LEU A 182 11.29 -5.49 10.31
C LEU A 182 11.86 -5.73 8.90
N PRO A 183 11.20 -5.30 7.81
CA PRO A 183 11.63 -5.56 6.44
C PRO A 183 13.08 -5.11 6.18
N LEU A 184 13.87 -5.95 5.50
CA LEU A 184 15.28 -5.71 5.10
C LEU A 184 16.30 -5.52 6.23
N VAL A 185 15.86 -5.36 7.48
CA VAL A 185 16.75 -5.10 8.64
C VAL A 185 16.80 -6.30 9.57
N SER A 186 15.66 -6.94 9.85
CA SER A 186 15.63 -8.11 10.72
C SER A 186 16.34 -9.31 10.10
N TYR A 187 16.97 -10.11 10.93
CA TYR A 187 17.52 -11.40 10.55
C TYR A 187 16.38 -12.41 10.34
N GLY A 188 15.98 -12.58 9.09
CA GLY A 188 14.95 -13.52 8.69
C GLY A 188 15.02 -13.72 7.17
N VAL A 189 15.58 -14.87 6.74
CA VAL A 189 15.79 -15.16 5.31
C VAL A 189 14.47 -15.07 4.53
N SER A 190 13.40 -15.65 5.04
CA SER A 190 12.09 -15.62 4.39
C SER A 190 11.52 -14.21 4.26
N SER A 191 11.67 -13.38 5.31
CA SER A 191 11.20 -12.00 5.32
C SER A 191 11.97 -11.13 4.31
N VAL A 192 13.29 -11.26 4.27
CA VAL A 192 14.15 -10.53 3.31
C VAL A 192 13.79 -10.93 1.87
N VAL A 193 13.69 -12.23 1.60
CA VAL A 193 13.33 -12.72 0.26
C VAL A 193 11.94 -12.24 -0.15
N SER A 194 10.96 -12.30 0.74
CA SER A 194 9.60 -11.80 0.47
C SER A 194 9.58 -10.32 0.14
N THR A 195 10.34 -9.52 0.92
CA THR A 195 10.44 -8.07 0.69
C THR A 195 11.12 -7.74 -0.64
N LEU A 196 12.19 -8.48 -0.99
CA LEU A 196 12.87 -8.31 -2.28
C LEU A 196 11.95 -8.70 -3.45
N ILE A 197 11.14 -9.75 -3.30
CA ILE A 197 10.14 -10.13 -4.30
C ILE A 197 9.11 -9.02 -4.47
N ILE A 198 8.59 -8.44 -3.38
CA ILE A 198 7.66 -7.30 -3.41
C ILE A 198 8.27 -6.13 -4.18
N PHE A 199 9.51 -5.76 -3.86
CA PHE A 199 10.20 -4.67 -4.55
C PHE A 199 10.43 -4.97 -6.03
N GLY A 200 10.82 -6.21 -6.34
CA GLY A 200 11.01 -6.67 -7.72
C GLY A 200 9.71 -6.60 -8.55
N ILE A 201 8.58 -6.98 -7.96
CA ILE A 201 7.27 -6.91 -8.63
C ILE A 201 6.87 -5.45 -8.86
N ILE A 202 6.98 -4.57 -7.86
CA ILE A 202 6.65 -3.15 -8.01
C ILE A 202 7.54 -2.50 -9.09
N GLN A 203 8.84 -2.80 -9.08
CA GLN A 203 9.78 -2.30 -10.09
C GLN A 203 9.46 -2.85 -11.48
N GLY A 204 9.15 -4.14 -11.60
CA GLY A 204 8.75 -4.77 -12.85
C GLY A 204 7.50 -4.13 -13.46
N ILE A 205 6.48 -3.86 -12.63
CA ILE A 205 5.26 -3.16 -13.06
C ILE A 205 5.61 -1.75 -13.57
N CYS A 206 6.49 -1.03 -12.88
CA CYS A 206 6.94 0.31 -13.29
C CYS A 206 7.63 0.28 -14.66
N VAL A 207 8.49 -0.69 -14.90
CA VAL A 207 9.19 -0.86 -16.19
C VAL A 207 8.21 -1.20 -17.32
N LEU A 208 7.24 -2.08 -17.06
CA LEU A 208 6.21 -2.45 -18.04
C LEU A 208 5.36 -1.24 -18.44
N GLU A 209 4.95 -0.42 -17.49
CA GLU A 209 4.15 0.78 -17.74
C GLU A 209 4.93 1.80 -18.58
N ASN A 210 6.20 2.07 -18.21
CA ASN A 210 7.05 2.98 -18.95
C ASN A 210 7.30 2.50 -20.38
N SER A 211 7.56 1.22 -20.59
CA SER A 211 7.76 0.62 -21.91
C SER A 211 6.48 0.70 -22.77
N GLY A 212 5.30 0.60 -22.17
CA GLY A 212 4.01 0.78 -22.85
C GLY A 212 3.80 2.22 -23.31
N VAL A 213 4.17 3.19 -22.49
CA VAL A 213 4.10 4.63 -22.84
C VAL A 213 5.04 4.95 -24.00
N ASP A 214 6.28 4.46 -23.97
CA ASP A 214 7.26 4.69 -25.04
C ASP A 214 6.78 4.11 -26.39
N LYS A 215 6.17 2.93 -26.39
CA LYS A 215 5.59 2.33 -27.60
C LYS A 215 4.46 3.16 -28.16
N ASN A 216 3.56 3.67 -27.32
CA ASN A 216 2.44 4.51 -27.78
C ASN A 216 2.93 5.86 -28.35
N VAL A 217 3.90 6.51 -27.69
CA VAL A 217 4.50 7.77 -28.18
C VAL A 217 5.18 7.54 -29.54
N ARG A 218 5.92 6.44 -29.68
CA ARG A 218 6.58 6.09 -30.93
C ARG A 218 5.58 5.79 -32.06
N GLN A 219 4.46 5.15 -31.74
CA GLN A 219 3.41 4.85 -32.72
C GLN A 219 2.67 6.11 -33.15
N GLU A 220 2.42 7.06 -32.23
CA GLU A 220 1.85 8.37 -32.56
C GLU A 220 2.80 9.22 -33.43
N SER A 221 4.12 9.17 -33.17
CA SER A 221 5.08 9.90 -34.02
C SER A 221 5.14 9.35 -35.45
N ILE A 222 5.14 8.02 -35.61
CA ILE A 222 5.10 7.36 -36.91
C ILE A 222 3.81 7.71 -37.65
N SER A 223 2.66 7.67 -36.99
CA SER A 223 1.38 8.02 -37.61
C SER A 223 1.26 9.49 -38.00
N ARG A 224 2.00 10.41 -37.35
CA ARG A 224 2.10 11.82 -37.72
C ARG A 224 3.02 12.04 -38.92
N GLU A 225 4.08 11.26 -39.05
CA GLU A 225 4.99 11.30 -40.19
C GLU A 225 4.38 10.70 -41.45
N GLU A 226 3.42 9.77 -41.34
CA GLU A 226 2.69 9.16 -42.47
C GLU A 226 1.53 10.02 -42.97
N TRP A 227 1.34 11.26 -42.52
CA TRP A 227 0.32 12.14 -43.06
C TRP A 227 0.69 12.49 -44.50
N PRO A 228 -0.11 12.11 -45.51
CA PRO A 228 0.23 12.36 -46.89
C PRO A 228 0.37 13.87 -47.14
N GLU A 229 1.52 14.25 -47.64
CA GLU A 229 1.70 15.59 -48.19
C GLU A 229 0.53 15.88 -49.13
N THR A 230 -0.21 16.94 -48.85
CA THR A 230 -1.23 17.44 -49.76
C THR A 230 -0.59 17.60 -51.14
N PRO A 231 -1.17 17.05 -52.21
CA PRO A 231 -0.60 17.23 -53.55
C PRO A 231 -0.48 18.72 -53.83
N VAL A 232 0.75 19.18 -53.99
CA VAL A 232 1.04 20.52 -54.48
C VAL A 232 0.36 20.65 -55.84
N ALA A 233 -0.66 21.50 -55.91
CA ALA A 233 -1.33 21.84 -57.16
C ALA A 233 -0.30 22.43 -58.12
N VAL A 234 0.13 21.64 -59.08
CA VAL A 234 0.92 22.07 -60.20
C VAL A 234 0.04 22.99 -61.06
N ARG A 235 0.31 24.30 -60.95
CA ARG A 235 -0.24 25.35 -61.77
C ARG A 235 0.40 25.24 -63.14
N GLY A 236 -0.30 24.66 -64.12
CA GLY A 236 0.20 24.52 -65.47
C GLY A 236 -0.88 24.50 -66.54
N GLN A 237 -1.10 25.62 -67.13
CA GLN A 237 -1.51 25.92 -68.53
C GLN A 237 -2.93 25.58 -69.04
N SER A 238 -3.56 26.68 -69.42
CA SER A 238 -4.71 26.88 -70.28
C SER A 238 -4.79 25.91 -71.47
N ASN A 239 -5.97 25.31 -71.70
CA ASN A 239 -6.55 25.44 -72.97
C ASN A 239 -8.07 25.21 -72.96
N SER A 240 -8.71 26.07 -73.74
CA SER A 240 -10.11 26.22 -74.08
C SER A 240 -10.80 24.93 -74.52
N GLY A 241 -12.04 24.74 -74.08
CA GLY A 241 -12.92 23.71 -74.66
C GLY A 241 -14.22 23.56 -73.84
N GLU A 242 -15.13 24.35 -74.17
CA GLU A 242 -16.58 24.35 -74.14
C GLU A 242 -17.32 23.04 -73.82
N LYS A 243 -18.36 23.22 -72.99
CA LYS A 243 -19.67 22.55 -72.96
C LYS A 243 -19.94 21.47 -71.89
N GLN A 244 -20.94 21.83 -71.18
CA GLN A 244 -22.10 21.10 -70.60
C GLN A 244 -22.14 20.70 -69.12
N ARG A 245 -22.68 21.61 -68.39
CA ARG A 245 -23.87 21.55 -67.51
C ARG A 245 -24.44 20.15 -67.20
N LYS A 246 -24.23 19.67 -65.99
CA LYS A 246 -25.27 18.95 -65.23
C LYS A 246 -25.10 19.21 -63.71
N GLN A 247 -26.06 19.95 -63.23
CA GLN A 247 -26.30 20.16 -61.78
C GLN A 247 -26.62 18.82 -61.11
N LYS A 248 -25.91 18.50 -60.05
CA LYS A 248 -26.39 17.57 -59.01
C LYS A 248 -26.42 18.29 -57.67
N LYS A 249 -27.63 18.30 -57.07
CA LYS A 249 -28.00 18.89 -55.81
C LYS A 249 -27.19 18.31 -54.64
N PRO A 250 -26.90 19.11 -53.60
CA PRO A 250 -26.26 18.61 -52.39
C PRO A 250 -27.27 17.83 -51.51
N VAL A 251 -26.87 16.66 -51.05
CA VAL A 251 -27.61 15.83 -50.13
C VAL A 251 -27.43 16.43 -48.71
N GLN A 252 -28.53 16.92 -48.16
CA GLN A 252 -28.62 17.33 -46.75
C GLN A 252 -28.49 16.10 -45.85
N ARG A 253 -27.44 16.08 -45.04
CA ARG A 253 -27.34 15.18 -43.88
C ARG A 253 -28.14 15.80 -42.71
N LYS A 254 -29.27 15.21 -42.44
CA LYS A 254 -30.08 15.51 -41.24
C LYS A 254 -29.29 15.16 -39.97
N ALA A 255 -29.03 16.16 -39.15
CA ALA A 255 -28.65 16.00 -37.78
C ALA A 255 -29.87 15.48 -36.99
N LYS A 256 -29.74 14.36 -36.32
CA LYS A 256 -30.71 13.89 -35.30
C LYS A 256 -30.30 14.47 -33.96
N THR A 257 -30.89 15.60 -33.62
CA THR A 257 -31.07 16.03 -32.23
C THR A 257 -32.39 15.43 -31.76
N GLY A 258 -32.35 14.73 -30.65
CA GLY A 258 -33.53 14.19 -30.02
C GLY A 258 -33.16 13.74 -28.61
N TYR A 259 -33.07 14.68 -27.70
CA TYR A 259 -33.09 14.41 -26.28
C TYR A 259 -34.43 14.89 -25.77
N ASP A 260 -35.37 13.96 -25.66
CA ASP A 260 -36.66 14.20 -25.07
C ASP A 260 -36.56 14.11 -23.55
N ARG A 261 -36.72 15.27 -22.94
CA ARG A 261 -36.87 15.44 -21.49
C ARG A 261 -38.33 15.20 -21.19
N LYS A 262 -38.69 14.08 -20.60
CA LYS A 262 -39.97 13.90 -19.96
C LYS A 262 -39.87 14.37 -18.51
N GLU A 263 -40.42 15.56 -18.28
CA GLU A 263 -40.99 15.97 -17.01
C GLU A 263 -42.20 15.08 -16.72
N THR A 264 -42.19 14.44 -15.58
CA THR A 264 -43.43 13.98 -14.94
C THR A 264 -43.51 14.58 -13.58
N ASN A 265 -44.38 15.58 -13.56
CA ASN A 265 -45.07 16.13 -12.41
C ASN A 265 -45.91 15.04 -11.75
N SER A 266 -46.00 15.06 -10.45
CA SER A 266 -47.27 14.95 -9.68
C SER A 266 -47.01 14.43 -8.29
N ASP A 267 -47.25 15.21 -7.44
CA ASP A 267 -48.21 15.26 -6.33
C ASP A 267 -49.01 13.97 -6.07
N GLU A 268 -49.26 13.79 -4.76
CA GLU A 268 -50.22 12.93 -4.10
C GLU A 268 -49.84 11.47 -3.88
N PHE A 269 -49.62 11.05 -2.65
CA PHE A 269 -50.67 10.58 -1.78
C PHE A 269 -50.15 10.31 -0.35
N TRP A 270 -50.88 10.83 0.59
CA TRP A 270 -50.91 10.59 2.02
C TRP A 270 -51.39 9.17 2.35
N GLY A 271 -50.97 8.61 3.45
CA GLY A 271 -51.82 7.69 4.20
C GLY A 271 -51.11 6.53 4.87
N GLU A 272 -51.05 6.64 6.18
CA GLU A 272 -50.94 5.67 7.29
C GLU A 272 -49.55 5.19 7.71
#